data_8bca3278aa0206345be54b9e7c8b7fe4
#
_entry.id   8bca3278aa0206345be54b9e7c8b7fe4
#
_cell.length_a   1.000
_cell.length_b   1.000
_cell.length_c   1.000
_cell.angle_alpha   90.00
_cell.angle_beta   90.00
_cell.angle_gamma   90.00
#
_symmetry.space_group_name_H-M   'P 1'
#
loop_
_entity.id
_entity.type
_entity.pdbx_description
1 polymer ?
#
loop_
_entity_poly.entity_id
_entity_poly.type
_entity_poly.pdbx_seq_one_letter_code
_entity_poly.pdbx_strand_id
1 'polypeptide(L)' 'MKYLVTLASGRDFVLESGYDVYETAYEAYEEACLNDDYLVDVEPICDV' A
#
# COMPACT_ATOMS: atom_id res chain seq x y z
N MET A 1 -1.82 -10.68 -6.32
CA MET A 1 -1.97 -9.39 -7.01
C MET A 1 -1.04 -8.37 -6.38
N LYS A 2 -0.46 -7.51 -7.19
CA LYS A 2 0.47 -6.49 -6.70
C LYS A 2 -0.21 -5.13 -6.62
N TYR A 3 0.18 -4.37 -5.62
CA TYR A 3 -0.35 -3.03 -5.39
C TYR A 3 0.80 -2.05 -5.23
N LEU A 4 0.64 -0.87 -5.82
CA LEU A 4 1.56 0.23 -5.59
C LEU A 4 1.05 1.05 -4.42
N VAL A 5 1.87 1.15 -3.38
CA VAL A 5 1.53 1.89 -2.16
C VAL A 5 2.35 3.17 -2.14
N THR A 6 1.65 4.30 -1.98
CA THR A 6 2.27 5.62 -1.91
C THR A 6 2.05 6.21 -0.52
N LEU A 7 3.10 6.69 0.09
CA LEU A 7 3.07 7.26 1.43
C LEU A 7 3.27 8.77 1.39
N ALA A 8 2.81 9.44 2.44
CA ALA A 8 2.87 10.90 2.54
C ALA A 8 4.29 11.45 2.55
N SER A 9 5.25 10.66 3.02
CA SER A 9 6.66 11.06 3.04
C SER A 9 7.31 11.08 1.66
N GLY A 10 6.59 10.62 0.63
CA GLY A 10 7.12 10.47 -0.72
C GLY A 10 7.65 9.08 -1.02
N ARG A 11 7.61 8.19 -0.06
CA ARG A 11 8.01 6.79 -0.26
C ARG A 11 6.92 6.03 -1.00
N ASP A 12 7.34 5.15 -1.87
CA ASP A 12 6.43 4.21 -2.52
C ASP A 12 7.06 2.83 -2.53
N PHE A 13 6.22 1.82 -2.54
CA PHE A 13 6.69 0.44 -2.63
C PHE A 13 5.59 -0.44 -3.21
N VAL A 14 6.00 -1.62 -3.68
CA VAL A 14 5.07 -2.61 -4.24
C VAL A 14 4.79 -3.65 -3.16
N LEU A 15 3.51 -3.86 -2.89
CA LEU A 15 3.05 -4.85 -1.94
C LEU A 15 2.30 -5.95 -2.68
N GLU A 16 2.73 -7.19 -2.50
CA GLU A 16 2.03 -8.33 -3.07
C GLU A 16 1.06 -8.87 -2.04
N SER A 17 -0.21 -8.99 -2.41
CA SER A 17 -1.26 -9.43 -1.51
C SER A 17 -2.26 -10.32 -2.23
N GLY A 18 -2.80 -11.29 -1.49
CA GLY A 18 -3.90 -12.14 -1.97
C GLY A 18 -5.27 -11.57 -1.64
N TYR A 19 -5.30 -10.42 -1.00
CA TYR A 19 -6.54 -9.76 -0.57
C TYR A 19 -6.97 -8.70 -1.57
N ASP A 20 -8.19 -8.18 -1.36
CA ASP A 20 -8.68 -7.08 -2.19
C ASP A 20 -7.98 -5.76 -1.81
N VAL A 21 -8.31 -4.70 -2.57
CA VAL A 21 -7.67 -3.41 -2.37
C VAL A 21 -7.95 -2.82 -0.98
N TYR A 22 -9.12 -3.09 -0.43
CA TYR A 22 -9.50 -2.53 0.88
C TYR A 22 -8.71 -3.15 2.02
N GLU A 23 -8.58 -4.46 2.04
CA GLU A 23 -7.80 -5.14 3.07
C GLU A 23 -6.32 -4.83 2.92
N THR A 24 -5.83 -4.78 1.69
CA THR A 24 -4.44 -4.41 1.42
C THR A 24 -4.16 -2.98 1.87
N ALA A 25 -5.09 -2.07 1.62
CA ALA A 25 -4.96 -0.68 2.07
C ALA A 25 -4.92 -0.58 3.60
N TYR A 26 -5.72 -1.38 4.28
CA TYR A 26 -5.73 -1.42 5.73
C TYR A 26 -4.37 -1.87 6.28
N GLU A 27 -3.81 -2.92 5.73
CA GLU A 27 -2.50 -3.41 6.13
C GLU A 27 -1.41 -2.38 5.87
N ALA A 28 -1.45 -1.75 4.70
CA ALA A 28 -0.49 -0.71 4.36
C ALA A 28 -0.62 0.50 5.29
N TYR A 29 -1.83 0.85 5.66
CA TYR A 29 -2.09 1.93 6.62
C TYR A 29 -1.47 1.64 7.98
N GLU A 30 -1.65 0.42 8.49
CA GLU A 30 -1.05 0.03 9.77
C GLU A 30 0.47 0.11 9.72
N GLU A 31 1.05 -0.40 8.64
CA GLU A 31 2.50 -0.37 8.45
C GLU A 31 3.03 1.05 8.40
N ALA A 32 2.33 1.93 7.69
CA ALA A 32 2.71 3.34 7.61
C ALA A 32 2.68 4.01 8.99
N CYS A 33 1.62 3.75 9.77
CA CYS A 33 1.49 4.32 11.10
C CYS A 33 2.61 3.89 12.04
N LEU A 34 3.08 2.64 11.92
CA LEU A 34 4.18 2.14 12.72
C LEU A 34 5.50 2.86 12.42
N ASN A 35 5.61 3.46 11.24
CA ASN A 35 6.80 4.17 10.80
C ASN A 35 6.63 5.70 10.82
N ASP A 36 5.66 6.19 11.56
CA ASP A 36 5.33 7.63 11.64
C ASP A 36 5.04 8.25 10.26
N ASP A 37 4.36 7.48 9.43
CA ASP A 37 4.01 7.89 8.08
C ASP A 37 2.50 7.76 7.87
N TYR A 38 2.01 8.18 6.71
CA TYR A 38 0.60 8.09 6.36
C TYR A 38 0.42 7.47 4.99
N LEU A 39 -0.64 6.69 4.85
CA LEU A 39 -1.01 6.12 3.57
C LEU A 39 -1.70 7.20 2.72
N VAL A 40 -1.21 7.39 1.50
CA VAL A 40 -1.81 8.32 0.53
C VAL A 40 -2.65 7.56 -0.48
N ASP A 41 -2.11 6.48 -1.04
CA ASP A 41 -2.79 5.76 -2.11
C ASP A 41 -2.34 4.31 -2.18
N VAL A 42 -3.25 3.46 -2.61
CA VAL A 42 -2.96 2.05 -2.93
C VAL A 42 -3.64 1.74 -4.25
N GLU A 43 -2.85 1.41 -5.26
CA GLU A 43 -3.37 1.13 -6.60
C GLU A 43 -3.02 -0.29 -7.02
N PRO A 44 -3.98 -1.05 -7.58
CA PRO A 44 -3.65 -2.34 -8.15
C PRO A 44 -2.78 -2.16 -9.39
N ILE A 45 -1.73 -2.97 -9.48
CA ILE A 45 -0.82 -2.94 -10.63
C ILE A 45 -1.14 -4.15 -11.50
N CYS A 46 -1.37 -3.89 -12.78
CA CYS A 46 -1.57 -4.96 -13.72
C CYS A 46 -0.22 -5.58 -14.05
N ASP A 47 0.01 -6.77 -13.54
CA ASP A 47 1.25 -7.50 -13.76
C ASP A 47 1.02 -8.47 -14.92
N VAL A 48 1.37 -8.03 -16.09
CA VAL A 48 1.21 -8.86 -17.29
C VAL A 48 2.49 -9.59 -17.59
#